data_7a46a3c3db41547f3a84f51c6593d805
#
_entry.id   7a46a3c3db41547f3a84f51c6593d805
#
_cell.length_a   1.000
_cell.length_b   1.000
_cell.length_c   1.000
_cell.angle_alpha   90.00
_cell.angle_beta   90.00
_cell.angle_gamma   90.00
#
_symmetry.space_group_name_H-M   'P 1'
#
loop_
_entity.id
_entity.type
_entity.pdbx_description
1 polymer ?
#
loop_
_entity_poly.entity_id
_entity_poly.type
_entity_poly.pdbx_seq_one_letter_code
_entity_poly.pdbx_strand_id
1 'polypeptide(L)'
;MNIKLTNIILSFILVVVFLKGEEAQISLDNLDAFFLKGVDNKIYTKTDFNGENGNLIVFLSNHCKISQLFQISLISNYEKWKNNGIKLFCISPNYELSILPDELAYSNLGDSFQEMKLRAIEQKYNFPFLYDGEKQVLTNQLNVKITPCAFLFDKFDRLIYFGKIGDIDKLNTFQNSVLSQKIEALIDGKNLKFSRTKLYGTRVKFEKDIKIAQDVAYRYSREKIRISFTDERRLNFFIEQKTDYPKLFYFWTMNDNEELNRENLITISKYFKIFRKRGFKVFTVCVGEEEKKDEMVEVLEKAQLSAINLYTSGTELTKASHLRPPIGNFTTPFTRLVSGSGAKLYGTVGAVNAIMLRNSILQSLNDADHRQ
;
A
#
# COMPACT_ATOMS: atom_id res chain seq x y z
N MET A 1 -75.05 23.63 -5.51
CA MET A 1 -74.19 24.48 -6.32
C MET A 1 -72.82 23.74 -6.35
N ASN A 2 -72.61 22.92 -7.39
CA ASN A 2 -71.51 22.01 -7.52
C ASN A 2 -70.36 22.69 -8.29
N ILE A 3 -69.20 22.91 -7.63
CA ILE A 3 -67.99 23.38 -8.28
C ILE A 3 -67.13 22.15 -8.55
N LYS A 4 -66.99 21.79 -9.84
CA LYS A 4 -66.05 20.76 -10.31
C LYS A 4 -64.64 21.28 -10.25
N LEU A 5 -63.76 20.64 -9.45
CA LEU A 5 -62.31 20.82 -9.51
C LEU A 5 -61.79 20.09 -10.75
N THR A 6 -61.33 20.83 -11.71
CA THR A 6 -60.61 20.32 -12.87
C THR A 6 -59.13 20.10 -12.50
N ASN A 7 -58.67 18.84 -12.48
CA ASN A 7 -57.29 18.46 -12.29
C ASN A 7 -56.48 18.88 -13.51
N ILE A 8 -55.59 19.85 -13.35
CA ILE A 8 -54.54 20.18 -14.30
C ILE A 8 -53.33 19.33 -13.94
N ILE A 9 -53.10 18.25 -14.70
CA ILE A 9 -51.88 17.47 -14.66
C ILE A 9 -50.82 18.27 -15.43
N LEU A 10 -49.92 18.93 -14.68
CA LEU A 10 -48.75 19.57 -15.25
C LEU A 10 -47.72 18.48 -15.55
N SER A 11 -47.64 18.08 -16.81
CA SER A 11 -46.64 17.15 -17.32
C SER A 11 -45.29 17.87 -17.39
N PHE A 12 -44.44 17.66 -16.39
CA PHE A 12 -43.02 18.08 -16.46
C PHE A 12 -42.31 17.18 -17.48
N ILE A 13 -42.19 17.64 -18.70
CA ILE A 13 -41.25 17.08 -19.67
C ILE A 13 -39.87 17.48 -19.21
N LEU A 14 -39.14 16.57 -18.55
CA LEU A 14 -37.73 16.69 -18.27
C LEU A 14 -36.98 16.62 -19.60
N VAL A 15 -36.73 17.77 -20.23
CA VAL A 15 -35.81 17.86 -21.37
C VAL A 15 -34.40 17.67 -20.79
N VAL A 16 -33.89 16.44 -20.84
CA VAL A 16 -32.47 16.17 -20.62
C VAL A 16 -31.77 16.70 -21.85
N VAL A 17 -31.34 17.96 -21.78
CA VAL A 17 -30.40 18.53 -22.73
C VAL A 17 -29.07 17.81 -22.46
N PHE A 18 -28.76 16.79 -23.24
CA PHE A 18 -27.39 16.33 -23.41
C PHE A 18 -26.62 17.48 -24.04
N LEU A 19 -26.09 18.39 -23.22
CA LEU A 19 -24.97 19.18 -23.63
C LEU A 19 -23.88 18.18 -23.99
N LYS A 20 -23.66 17.93 -25.27
CA LYS A 20 -22.37 17.50 -25.80
C LYS A 20 -21.40 18.62 -25.44
N GLY A 21 -20.92 18.65 -24.18
CA GLY A 21 -19.72 19.35 -23.82
C GLY A 21 -18.63 18.72 -24.66
N GLU A 22 -18.01 19.47 -25.53
CA GLU A 22 -16.66 19.17 -25.99
C GLU A 22 -15.87 18.97 -24.69
N GLU A 23 -15.54 17.70 -24.36
CA GLU A 23 -14.54 17.45 -23.32
C GLU A 23 -13.32 18.23 -23.78
N ALA A 24 -12.96 19.30 -23.06
CA ALA A 24 -11.79 20.10 -23.38
C ALA A 24 -10.64 19.11 -23.55
N GLN A 25 -10.12 19.02 -24.78
CA GLN A 25 -9.13 18.02 -25.11
C GLN A 25 -7.88 18.33 -24.28
N ILE A 26 -7.58 17.48 -23.29
CA ILE A 26 -6.39 17.65 -22.45
C ILE A 26 -5.17 17.66 -23.37
N SER A 27 -4.36 18.71 -23.26
CA SER A 27 -3.09 18.85 -23.97
C SER A 27 -1.99 19.15 -22.97
N LEU A 28 -0.78 18.63 -23.20
CA LEU A 28 0.38 18.96 -22.37
C LEU A 28 0.69 20.47 -22.44
N ASP A 29 0.47 21.12 -23.58
CA ASP A 29 0.67 22.57 -23.74
C ASP A 29 -0.21 23.40 -22.81
N ASN A 30 -1.39 22.89 -22.46
CA ASN A 30 -2.34 23.59 -21.60
C ASN A 30 -2.09 23.37 -20.10
N LEU A 31 -1.12 22.52 -19.73
CA LEU A 31 -0.77 22.33 -18.32
C LEU A 31 0.03 23.52 -17.79
N ASP A 32 -0.28 23.93 -16.57
CA ASP A 32 0.52 24.90 -15.83
C ASP A 32 1.92 24.36 -15.56
N ALA A 33 2.85 25.26 -15.27
CA ALA A 33 4.20 24.89 -14.91
C ALA A 33 4.23 23.99 -13.64
N PHE A 34 5.03 22.95 -13.69
CA PHE A 34 5.29 22.08 -12.57
C PHE A 34 6.78 21.77 -12.41
N PHE A 35 7.15 21.39 -11.20
CA PHE A 35 8.52 21.02 -10.83
C PHE A 35 8.43 19.73 -9.99
N LEU A 36 8.79 18.60 -10.57
CA LEU A 36 8.70 17.29 -9.92
C LEU A 36 10.10 16.74 -9.61
N LYS A 37 10.32 16.34 -8.39
CA LYS A 37 11.57 15.73 -7.97
C LYS A 37 11.62 14.25 -8.36
N GLY A 38 12.63 13.86 -9.14
CA GLY A 38 12.88 12.47 -9.47
C GLY A 38 13.64 11.73 -8.37
N VAL A 39 13.49 10.41 -8.32
CA VAL A 39 14.26 9.54 -7.43
C VAL A 39 15.77 9.60 -7.70
N ASP A 40 16.17 10.03 -8.89
CA ASP A 40 17.54 10.34 -9.32
C ASP A 40 18.06 11.70 -8.82
N ASN A 41 17.26 12.40 -8.00
CA ASN A 41 17.49 13.75 -7.46
C ASN A 41 17.44 14.90 -8.46
N LYS A 42 17.08 14.66 -9.72
CA LYS A 42 16.84 15.73 -10.71
C LYS A 42 15.46 16.34 -10.51
N ILE A 43 15.32 17.58 -10.97
CA ILE A 43 14.03 18.25 -11.09
C ILE A 43 13.56 18.13 -12.53
N TYR A 44 12.34 17.66 -12.70
CA TYR A 44 11.69 17.52 -13.99
C TYR A 44 10.58 18.58 -14.12
N THR A 45 10.51 19.16 -15.30
CA THR A 45 9.59 20.24 -15.63
C THR A 45 8.80 19.89 -16.90
N LYS A 46 7.84 20.71 -17.25
CA LYS A 46 7.06 20.52 -18.49
C LYS A 46 7.96 20.36 -19.74
N THR A 47 9.10 21.06 -19.79
CA THR A 47 10.01 21.02 -20.94
C THR A 47 10.72 19.67 -21.13
N ASP A 48 10.74 18.81 -20.10
CA ASP A 48 11.30 17.46 -20.21
C ASP A 48 10.37 16.50 -20.95
N PHE A 49 9.07 16.84 -21.03
CA PHE A 49 8.04 16.07 -21.71
C PHE A 49 8.01 16.43 -23.21
N ASN A 50 9.09 16.12 -23.90
CA ASN A 50 9.33 16.49 -25.30
C ASN A 50 9.76 15.27 -26.15
N GLY A 51 9.02 14.16 -26.06
CA GLY A 51 9.24 12.98 -26.87
C GLY A 51 8.95 13.25 -28.35
N GLU A 52 9.89 12.89 -29.24
CA GLU A 52 9.79 13.13 -30.70
C GLU A 52 8.51 12.54 -31.31
N ASN A 53 8.06 11.38 -30.82
CA ASN A 53 6.84 10.71 -31.25
C ASN A 53 5.71 10.80 -30.22
N GLY A 54 6.02 11.20 -28.97
CA GLY A 54 5.02 11.40 -27.94
C GLY A 54 5.52 11.17 -26.52
N ASN A 55 4.62 11.33 -25.55
CA ASN A 55 4.91 11.24 -24.14
C ASN A 55 3.94 10.28 -23.45
N LEU A 56 4.46 9.35 -22.68
CA LEU A 56 3.70 8.45 -21.83
C LEU A 56 3.88 8.84 -20.36
N ILE A 57 2.79 9.26 -19.71
CA ILE A 57 2.76 9.56 -18.28
C ILE A 57 2.00 8.45 -17.59
N VAL A 58 2.64 7.80 -16.61
CA VAL A 58 2.05 6.71 -15.84
C VAL A 58 2.06 7.06 -14.37
N PHE A 59 0.88 7.17 -13.78
CA PHE A 59 0.76 7.32 -12.33
C PHE A 59 0.81 5.96 -11.65
N LEU A 60 1.75 5.81 -10.73
CA LEU A 60 2.01 4.59 -9.97
C LEU A 60 2.00 4.88 -8.47
N SER A 61 1.80 3.84 -7.67
CA SER A 61 1.85 3.92 -6.22
C SER A 61 2.49 2.65 -5.66
N ASN A 62 3.44 2.80 -4.72
CA ASN A 62 4.14 1.67 -4.13
C ASN A 62 3.20 0.75 -3.37
N HIS A 63 2.20 1.29 -2.65
CA HIS A 63 1.27 0.50 -1.87
C HIS A 63 0.15 -0.14 -2.71
N CYS A 64 -0.02 0.26 -3.98
CA CYS A 64 -1.02 -0.30 -4.87
C CYS A 64 -0.57 -1.64 -5.48
N LYS A 65 -1.21 -2.75 -5.11
CA LYS A 65 -0.92 -4.09 -5.65
C LYS A 65 -0.97 -4.11 -7.18
N ILE A 66 -1.91 -3.38 -7.79
CA ILE A 66 -2.07 -3.31 -9.26
C ILE A 66 -0.93 -2.52 -9.91
N SER A 67 -0.46 -1.43 -9.30
CA SER A 67 0.73 -0.71 -9.77
C SER A 67 1.95 -1.63 -9.82
N GLN A 68 2.13 -2.47 -8.80
CA GLN A 68 3.25 -3.40 -8.71
C GLN A 68 3.26 -4.45 -9.84
N LEU A 69 2.09 -4.89 -10.32
CA LEU A 69 1.98 -5.86 -11.41
C LEU A 69 2.56 -5.35 -12.73
N PHE A 70 2.50 -4.05 -12.99
CA PHE A 70 2.93 -3.47 -14.26
C PHE A 70 4.37 -2.96 -14.27
N GLN A 71 5.07 -2.93 -13.12
CA GLN A 71 6.45 -2.43 -13.02
C GLN A 71 7.39 -3.14 -14.00
N ILE A 72 7.35 -4.47 -14.04
CA ILE A 72 8.21 -5.28 -14.93
C ILE A 72 7.94 -4.93 -16.39
N SER A 73 6.68 -4.75 -16.79
CA SER A 73 6.33 -4.39 -18.16
C SER A 73 6.86 -3.02 -18.55
N LEU A 74 6.81 -2.03 -17.63
CA LEU A 74 7.36 -0.70 -17.87
C LEU A 74 8.88 -0.75 -18.02
N ILE A 75 9.57 -1.45 -17.11
CA ILE A 75 11.03 -1.64 -17.15
C ILE A 75 11.46 -2.28 -18.48
N SER A 76 10.80 -3.36 -18.87
CA SER A 76 11.17 -4.15 -20.06
C SER A 76 10.95 -3.40 -21.37
N ASN A 77 9.99 -2.48 -21.41
CA ASN A 77 9.65 -1.77 -22.65
C ASN A 77 10.28 -0.38 -22.74
N TYR A 78 10.81 0.15 -21.64
CA TYR A 78 11.31 1.54 -21.58
C TYR A 78 12.33 1.88 -22.66
N GLU A 79 13.38 1.08 -22.82
CA GLU A 79 14.43 1.35 -23.81
C GLU A 79 13.89 1.27 -25.24
N LYS A 80 12.97 0.34 -25.54
CA LYS A 80 12.30 0.26 -26.84
C LYS A 80 11.53 1.56 -27.12
N TRP A 81 10.75 2.04 -26.18
CA TRP A 81 9.97 3.28 -26.35
C TRP A 81 10.85 4.49 -26.51
N LYS A 82 11.84 4.65 -25.64
CA LYS A 82 12.82 5.74 -25.67
C LYS A 82 13.54 5.82 -27.02
N ASN A 83 14.04 4.67 -27.53
CA ASN A 83 14.74 4.60 -28.81
C ASN A 83 13.82 4.88 -30.01
N ASN A 84 12.50 4.80 -29.81
CA ASN A 84 11.49 5.15 -30.81
C ASN A 84 10.79 6.49 -30.50
N GLY A 85 11.45 7.38 -29.78
CA GLY A 85 10.99 8.74 -29.54
C GLY A 85 9.79 8.91 -28.60
N ILE A 86 9.41 7.84 -27.83
CA ILE A 86 8.38 7.93 -26.79
C ILE A 86 9.06 8.10 -25.44
N LYS A 87 8.84 9.22 -24.76
CA LYS A 87 9.33 9.46 -23.40
C LYS A 87 8.34 8.94 -22.37
N LEU A 88 8.83 8.12 -21.42
CA LEU A 88 8.06 7.62 -20.28
C LEU A 88 8.44 8.40 -19.03
N PHE A 89 7.42 8.87 -18.30
CA PHE A 89 7.53 9.41 -16.94
C PHE A 89 6.56 8.67 -16.03
N CYS A 90 7.09 8.04 -14.98
CA CYS A 90 6.28 7.45 -13.92
C CYS A 90 6.17 8.43 -12.76
N ILE A 91 4.98 8.59 -12.19
CA ILE A 91 4.69 9.62 -11.18
C ILE A 91 3.97 8.99 -9.98
N SER A 92 4.47 9.26 -8.77
CA SER A 92 3.76 8.93 -7.53
C SER A 92 2.92 10.12 -7.10
N PRO A 93 1.57 9.96 -7.06
CA PRO A 93 0.65 11.07 -6.81
C PRO A 93 0.23 11.22 -5.34
N ASN A 94 0.57 10.26 -4.46
CA ASN A 94 -0.03 10.18 -3.14
C ASN A 94 0.60 11.12 -2.12
N TYR A 95 -0.24 11.85 -1.38
CA TYR A 95 0.18 12.52 -0.16
C TYR A 95 0.36 11.48 0.96
N GLU A 96 1.61 11.22 1.33
CA GLU A 96 1.97 10.09 2.21
C GLU A 96 1.26 10.10 3.57
N LEU A 97 1.05 11.29 4.16
CA LEU A 97 0.40 11.44 5.47
C LEU A 97 -1.11 11.12 5.45
N SER A 98 -1.70 10.98 4.27
CA SER A 98 -3.11 10.61 4.09
C SER A 98 -3.33 9.12 3.85
N ILE A 99 -2.25 8.32 3.76
CA ILE A 99 -2.35 6.87 3.56
C ILE A 99 -2.70 6.19 4.88
N LEU A 100 -3.72 5.34 4.87
CA LEU A 100 -4.13 4.60 6.06
C LEU A 100 -3.21 3.40 6.32
N PRO A 101 -3.02 2.99 7.58
CA PRO A 101 -2.15 1.85 7.90
C PRO A 101 -2.51 0.58 7.12
N ASP A 102 -3.79 0.24 7.03
CA ASP A 102 -4.25 -0.98 6.33
C ASP A 102 -4.10 -0.92 4.80
N GLU A 103 -4.00 0.26 4.21
CA GLU A 103 -3.69 0.41 2.78
C GLU A 103 -2.24 0.03 2.46
N LEU A 104 -1.34 0.13 3.44
CA LEU A 104 0.05 -0.31 3.34
C LEU A 104 0.21 -1.85 3.41
N ALA A 105 -0.88 -2.60 3.63
CA ALA A 105 -0.83 -4.04 3.87
C ALA A 105 -0.48 -4.90 2.63
N TYR A 106 -0.37 -4.30 1.46
CA TYR A 106 -0.09 -4.99 0.20
C TYR A 106 1.30 -4.70 -0.38
N SER A 107 2.13 -3.97 0.37
CA SER A 107 3.47 -3.59 -0.04
C SER A 107 4.46 -3.62 1.13
N ASN A 108 5.72 -3.86 0.81
CA ASN A 108 6.83 -3.68 1.76
C ASN A 108 7.23 -2.21 1.93
N LEU A 109 6.79 -1.32 1.02
CA LEU A 109 7.08 0.11 1.02
C LEU A 109 5.81 0.93 0.91
N GLY A 110 5.80 2.11 1.52
CA GLY A 110 4.80 3.16 1.31
C GLY A 110 5.17 4.09 0.15
N ASP A 111 4.53 5.27 0.11
CA ASP A 111 4.68 6.23 -0.99
C ASP A 111 5.43 7.51 -0.57
N SER A 112 6.20 7.48 0.53
CA SER A 112 7.13 8.57 0.83
C SER A 112 8.22 8.65 -0.23
N PHE A 113 8.78 9.85 -0.41
CA PHE A 113 9.86 10.03 -1.38
C PHE A 113 11.06 9.11 -1.12
N GLN A 114 11.38 8.82 0.14
CA GLN A 114 12.46 7.89 0.50
C GLN A 114 12.09 6.44 0.13
N GLU A 115 10.86 6.02 0.37
CA GLU A 115 10.40 4.68 -0.01
C GLU A 115 10.29 4.51 -1.52
N MET A 116 9.97 5.57 -2.27
CA MET A 116 10.05 5.59 -3.74
C MET A 116 11.49 5.33 -4.23
N LYS A 117 12.50 5.97 -3.62
CA LYS A 117 13.91 5.70 -3.94
C LYS A 117 14.29 4.24 -3.68
N LEU A 118 13.89 3.71 -2.53
CA LEU A 118 14.12 2.30 -2.21
C LEU A 118 13.46 1.38 -3.23
N ARG A 119 12.21 1.64 -3.61
CA ARG A 119 11.49 0.88 -4.64
C ARG A 119 12.22 0.92 -5.98
N ALA A 120 12.67 2.09 -6.40
CA ALA A 120 13.39 2.25 -7.67
C ALA A 120 14.71 1.46 -7.69
N ILE A 121 15.42 1.42 -6.56
CA ILE A 121 16.66 0.63 -6.40
C ILE A 121 16.33 -0.87 -6.39
N GLU A 122 15.39 -1.32 -5.56
CA GLU A 122 15.01 -2.74 -5.44
C GLU A 122 14.53 -3.34 -6.76
N GLN A 123 13.72 -2.59 -7.50
CA GLN A 123 13.13 -3.02 -8.77
C GLN A 123 13.97 -2.65 -9.98
N LYS A 124 15.11 -1.98 -9.78
CA LYS A 124 16.02 -1.53 -10.85
C LYS A 124 15.30 -0.69 -11.91
N TYR A 125 14.55 0.34 -11.49
CA TYR A 125 13.87 1.22 -12.43
C TYR A 125 14.88 1.91 -13.35
N ASN A 126 14.64 1.80 -14.65
CA ASN A 126 15.46 2.39 -15.71
C ASN A 126 14.81 3.63 -16.34
N PHE A 127 13.67 4.07 -15.80
CA PHE A 127 12.88 5.22 -16.24
C PHE A 127 12.78 6.28 -15.13
N PRO A 128 12.50 7.55 -15.47
CA PRO A 128 12.23 8.60 -14.50
C PRO A 128 11.03 8.26 -13.61
N PHE A 129 11.23 8.26 -12.28
CA PHE A 129 10.17 8.09 -11.30
C PHE A 129 10.09 9.34 -10.42
N LEU A 130 8.99 10.09 -10.54
CA LEU A 130 8.82 11.46 -10.07
C LEU A 130 7.83 11.51 -8.90
N TYR A 131 8.07 12.42 -7.96
CA TYR A 131 7.20 12.62 -6.81
C TYR A 131 6.35 13.87 -6.97
N ASP A 132 5.03 13.71 -6.99
CA ASP A 132 4.03 14.77 -7.03
C ASP A 132 3.16 14.80 -5.76
N GLY A 133 3.42 13.89 -4.82
CA GLY A 133 2.54 13.67 -3.65
C GLY A 133 2.47 14.85 -2.68
N GLU A 134 3.49 15.69 -2.58
CA GLU A 134 3.50 16.82 -1.66
C GLU A 134 2.55 17.94 -2.10
N LYS A 135 2.66 18.38 -3.36
CA LYS A 135 1.85 19.48 -3.91
C LYS A 135 0.74 19.03 -4.83
N GLN A 136 0.85 17.82 -5.36
CA GLN A 136 -0.12 17.17 -6.25
C GLN A 136 -0.50 18.03 -7.46
N VAL A 137 0.48 18.78 -8.01
CA VAL A 137 0.25 19.75 -9.08
C VAL A 137 -0.22 19.04 -10.35
N LEU A 138 0.58 18.09 -10.86
CA LEU A 138 0.24 17.38 -12.09
C LEU A 138 -0.91 16.39 -11.87
N THR A 139 -0.98 15.79 -10.70
CA THR A 139 -2.09 14.92 -10.26
C THR A 139 -3.44 15.65 -10.34
N ASN A 140 -3.49 16.90 -9.89
CA ASN A 140 -4.71 17.72 -9.92
C ASN A 140 -5.03 18.19 -11.34
N GLN A 141 -4.05 18.67 -12.10
CA GLN A 141 -4.25 19.16 -13.48
C GLN A 141 -4.78 18.05 -14.39
N LEU A 142 -4.25 16.82 -14.27
CA LEU A 142 -4.72 15.65 -15.03
C LEU A 142 -5.92 14.94 -14.38
N ASN A 143 -6.44 15.47 -13.28
CA ASN A 143 -7.59 14.92 -12.54
C ASN A 143 -7.41 13.44 -12.18
N VAL A 144 -6.22 13.03 -11.78
CA VAL A 144 -5.89 11.65 -11.42
C VAL A 144 -6.58 11.26 -10.11
N LYS A 145 -7.35 10.17 -10.12
CA LYS A 145 -8.12 9.70 -8.95
C LYS A 145 -7.75 8.28 -8.52
N ILE A 146 -7.16 7.50 -9.43
CA ILE A 146 -6.86 6.08 -9.24
C ILE A 146 -5.47 5.79 -9.79
N THR A 147 -4.68 5.00 -9.09
CA THR A 147 -3.43 4.40 -9.57
C THR A 147 -3.57 2.88 -9.69
N PRO A 148 -2.95 2.24 -10.72
CA PRO A 148 -2.24 2.88 -11.81
C PRO A 148 -3.19 3.47 -12.87
N CYS A 149 -2.72 4.52 -13.55
CA CYS A 149 -3.35 4.99 -14.78
C CYS A 149 -2.30 5.56 -15.72
N ALA A 150 -2.61 5.55 -17.01
CA ALA A 150 -1.72 6.00 -18.08
C ALA A 150 -2.38 7.09 -18.94
N PHE A 151 -1.59 8.10 -19.29
CA PHE A 151 -1.91 9.14 -20.25
C PHE A 151 -0.89 9.06 -21.37
N LEU A 152 -1.34 8.88 -22.61
CA LEU A 152 -0.47 8.87 -23.78
C LEU A 152 -0.78 10.10 -24.64
N PHE A 153 0.23 10.92 -24.86
CA PHE A 153 0.18 12.10 -25.71
C PHE A 153 0.97 11.85 -26.99
N ASP A 154 0.51 12.38 -28.11
CA ASP A 154 1.23 12.34 -29.37
C ASP A 154 2.31 13.46 -29.45
N LYS A 155 3.04 13.51 -30.56
CA LYS A 155 4.08 14.53 -30.80
C LYS A 155 3.58 15.99 -30.91
N PHE A 156 2.28 16.17 -30.93
CA PHE A 156 1.62 17.49 -30.90
C PHE A 156 1.00 17.77 -29.54
N ASP A 157 1.45 17.05 -28.50
CA ASP A 157 0.98 17.15 -27.12
C ASP A 157 -0.54 16.91 -26.91
N ARG A 158 -1.20 16.26 -27.89
CA ARG A 158 -2.62 15.91 -27.81
C ARG A 158 -2.79 14.60 -27.08
N LEU A 159 -3.69 14.54 -26.11
CA LEU A 159 -4.05 13.29 -25.42
C LEU A 159 -4.75 12.33 -26.41
N ILE A 160 -4.16 11.16 -26.61
CA ILE A 160 -4.71 10.11 -27.49
C ILE A 160 -5.16 8.87 -26.74
N TYR A 161 -4.74 8.72 -25.47
CA TYR A 161 -5.21 7.64 -24.60
C TYR A 161 -5.21 8.07 -23.15
N PHE A 162 -6.27 7.68 -22.43
CA PHE A 162 -6.34 7.68 -20.99
C PHE A 162 -6.93 6.37 -20.49
N GLY A 163 -6.27 5.70 -19.54
CA GLY A 163 -6.85 4.47 -19.02
C GLY A 163 -5.88 3.56 -18.27
N LYS A 164 -6.24 2.29 -18.20
CA LYS A 164 -5.45 1.23 -17.57
C LYS A 164 -4.16 0.95 -18.36
N ILE A 165 -3.14 0.43 -17.68
CA ILE A 165 -1.88 0.01 -18.32
C ILE A 165 -2.10 -1.31 -19.09
N GLY A 166 -2.80 -2.26 -18.47
CA GLY A 166 -3.11 -3.57 -19.04
C GLY A 166 -4.28 -4.24 -18.31
N ASP A 167 -4.60 -5.47 -18.67
CA ASP A 167 -5.64 -6.26 -18.00
C ASP A 167 -5.07 -6.99 -16.79
N ILE A 168 -5.87 -7.14 -15.71
CA ILE A 168 -5.42 -7.78 -14.46
C ILE A 168 -5.59 -9.31 -14.53
N ASP A 169 -6.53 -9.77 -15.34
CA ASP A 169 -6.99 -11.17 -15.35
C ASP A 169 -6.12 -12.11 -16.20
N LYS A 170 -5.10 -11.58 -16.88
CA LYS A 170 -4.24 -12.36 -17.80
C LYS A 170 -2.77 -12.09 -17.52
N LEU A 171 -2.01 -13.10 -17.21
CA LEU A 171 -0.54 -13.05 -17.16
C LEU A 171 0.01 -12.54 -18.52
N ASN A 172 0.90 -11.55 -18.51
CA ASN A 172 1.52 -10.91 -19.71
C ASN A 172 0.58 -10.05 -20.57
N THR A 173 -0.34 -9.33 -19.99
CA THR A 173 -1.38 -8.60 -20.72
C THR A 173 -0.98 -7.22 -21.20
N PHE A 174 0.19 -6.72 -20.83
CA PHE A 174 0.65 -5.43 -21.34
C PHE A 174 0.79 -5.46 -22.87
N GLN A 175 1.42 -6.49 -23.45
CA GLN A 175 1.69 -6.58 -24.90
C GLN A 175 0.42 -6.52 -25.76
N ASN A 176 -0.70 -7.00 -25.26
CA ASN A 176 -2.00 -7.00 -25.94
C ASN A 176 -2.94 -5.89 -25.46
N SER A 177 -2.48 -5.00 -24.59
CA SER A 177 -3.30 -3.94 -24.04
C SER A 177 -3.60 -2.84 -25.08
N VAL A 178 -4.68 -2.12 -24.88
CA VAL A 178 -5.02 -0.95 -25.71
C VAL A 178 -3.89 0.08 -25.66
N LEU A 179 -3.26 0.28 -24.48
CA LEU A 179 -2.12 1.19 -24.33
C LEU A 179 -0.94 0.74 -25.21
N SER A 180 -0.54 -0.54 -25.14
CA SER A 180 0.55 -1.06 -25.95
C SER A 180 0.29 -0.90 -27.45
N GLN A 181 -0.92 -1.25 -27.90
CA GLN A 181 -1.31 -1.07 -29.31
C GLN A 181 -1.25 0.39 -29.75
N LYS A 182 -1.64 1.34 -28.88
CA LYS A 182 -1.54 2.77 -29.17
C LYS A 182 -0.11 3.26 -29.24
N ILE A 183 0.77 2.79 -28.36
CA ILE A 183 2.20 3.13 -28.38
C ILE A 183 2.84 2.63 -29.69
N GLU A 184 2.62 1.35 -30.04
CA GLU A 184 3.13 0.80 -31.31
C GLU A 184 2.61 1.60 -32.52
N ALA A 185 1.33 1.95 -32.53
CA ALA A 185 0.75 2.73 -33.61
C ALA A 185 1.33 4.17 -33.70
N LEU A 186 1.72 4.79 -32.58
CA LEU A 186 2.46 6.07 -32.59
C LEU A 186 3.86 5.89 -33.18
N ILE A 187 4.56 4.84 -32.79
CA ILE A 187 5.90 4.51 -33.30
C ILE A 187 5.82 4.31 -34.83
N ASP A 188 4.77 3.67 -35.33
CA ASP A 188 4.50 3.50 -36.76
C ASP A 188 4.06 4.81 -37.46
N GLY A 189 4.00 5.95 -36.77
CA GLY A 189 3.61 7.23 -37.33
C GLY A 189 2.11 7.37 -37.66
N LYS A 190 1.24 6.48 -37.10
CA LYS A 190 -0.20 6.52 -37.36
C LYS A 190 -0.88 7.70 -36.62
N ASN A 191 -1.82 8.36 -37.28
CA ASN A 191 -2.66 9.36 -36.63
C ASN A 191 -3.76 8.65 -35.82
N LEU A 192 -3.80 8.90 -34.49
CA LEU A 192 -4.67 8.21 -33.58
C LEU A 192 -5.78 9.12 -33.04
N LYS A 193 -6.98 8.57 -32.96
CA LYS A 193 -8.09 9.21 -32.22
C LYS A 193 -7.97 8.90 -30.74
N PHE A 194 -8.48 9.81 -29.90
CA PHE A 194 -8.60 9.59 -28.47
C PHE A 194 -9.39 8.34 -28.14
N SER A 195 -8.93 7.61 -27.14
CA SER A 195 -9.66 6.49 -26.56
C SER A 195 -9.44 6.41 -25.05
N ARG A 196 -10.42 5.85 -24.37
CA ARG A 196 -10.42 5.69 -22.90
C ARG A 196 -10.74 4.24 -22.52
N THR A 197 -10.11 3.76 -21.43
CA THR A 197 -10.46 2.47 -20.83
C THR A 197 -10.77 2.64 -19.33
N LYS A 198 -11.56 1.72 -18.78
CA LYS A 198 -11.93 1.73 -17.36
C LYS A 198 -10.70 1.49 -16.49
N LEU A 199 -10.54 2.29 -15.43
CA LEU A 199 -9.47 2.16 -14.45
C LEU A 199 -9.80 1.14 -13.37
N TYR A 200 -8.76 0.44 -12.90
CA TYR A 200 -8.78 -0.43 -11.73
C TYR A 200 -7.56 -0.10 -10.87
N GLY A 201 -7.71 -0.07 -9.56
CA GLY A 201 -6.59 0.19 -8.67
C GLY A 201 -6.98 0.84 -7.36
N THR A 202 -6.04 1.57 -6.77
CA THR A 202 -6.19 2.22 -5.48
C THR A 202 -6.49 3.70 -5.67
N ARG A 203 -7.39 4.23 -4.85
CA ARG A 203 -7.72 5.67 -4.86
C ARG A 203 -6.49 6.49 -4.47
N VAL A 204 -6.21 7.56 -5.21
CA VAL A 204 -5.17 8.54 -4.88
C VAL A 204 -5.51 9.24 -3.56
N LYS A 205 -4.50 9.38 -2.71
CA LYS A 205 -4.58 10.10 -1.43
C LYS A 205 -4.18 11.54 -1.59
N PHE A 206 -5.08 12.43 -1.24
CA PHE A 206 -4.88 13.87 -1.31
C PHE A 206 -4.59 14.45 0.07
N GLU A 207 -3.96 15.62 0.13
CA GLU A 207 -3.74 16.35 1.39
C GLU A 207 -5.03 16.51 2.20
N LYS A 208 -6.15 16.82 1.55
CA LYS A 208 -7.47 16.93 2.19
C LYS A 208 -7.95 15.66 2.90
N ASP A 209 -7.37 14.50 2.58
CA ASP A 209 -7.70 13.22 3.21
C ASP A 209 -6.93 13.01 4.54
N ILE A 210 -5.99 13.92 4.92
CA ILE A 210 -5.16 13.82 6.13
C ILE A 210 -6.01 13.69 7.40
N LYS A 211 -7.14 14.38 7.46
CA LYS A 211 -8.04 14.30 8.60
C LYS A 211 -8.56 12.87 8.82
N ILE A 212 -8.87 12.16 7.75
CA ILE A 212 -9.31 10.75 7.82
C ILE A 212 -8.21 9.87 8.42
N ALA A 213 -6.95 10.07 7.98
CA ALA A 213 -5.81 9.33 8.52
C ALA A 213 -5.57 9.66 10.00
N GLN A 214 -5.67 10.93 10.39
CA GLN A 214 -5.58 11.37 11.78
C GLN A 214 -6.70 10.77 12.65
N ASP A 215 -7.94 10.75 12.18
CA ASP A 215 -9.08 10.16 12.89
C ASP A 215 -8.91 8.63 13.05
N VAL A 216 -8.31 7.95 12.07
CA VAL A 216 -7.96 6.52 12.19
C VAL A 216 -6.85 6.32 13.21
N ALA A 217 -5.78 7.13 13.17
CA ALA A 217 -4.69 7.08 14.12
C ALA A 217 -5.20 7.34 15.56
N TYR A 218 -6.06 8.33 15.72
CA TYR A 218 -6.71 8.63 17.01
C TYR A 218 -7.53 7.44 17.52
N ARG A 219 -8.36 6.82 16.69
CA ARG A 219 -9.10 5.59 17.08
C ARG A 219 -8.18 4.48 17.53
N TYR A 220 -7.07 4.25 16.83
CA TYR A 220 -6.09 3.24 17.22
C TYR A 220 -5.39 3.57 18.54
N SER A 221 -5.13 4.85 18.84
CA SER A 221 -4.56 5.26 20.13
C SER A 221 -5.53 5.09 21.31
N ARG A 222 -6.83 4.99 21.03
CA ARG A 222 -7.89 4.82 22.05
C ARG A 222 -8.36 3.36 22.18
N GLU A 223 -7.78 2.42 21.43
CA GLU A 223 -8.11 1.02 21.59
C GLU A 223 -7.71 0.52 22.97
N LYS A 224 -8.65 -0.14 23.64
CA LYS A 224 -8.41 -0.65 24.99
C LYS A 224 -7.41 -1.78 24.97
N ILE A 225 -6.32 -1.62 25.70
CA ILE A 225 -5.30 -2.63 25.88
C ILE A 225 -5.67 -3.47 27.11
N ARG A 226 -5.58 -4.78 26.97
CA ARG A 226 -5.86 -5.74 28.02
C ARG A 226 -4.79 -6.79 28.01
N ILE A 227 -4.46 -7.32 29.17
CA ILE A 227 -3.58 -8.46 29.34
C ILE A 227 -4.32 -9.53 30.16
N SER A 228 -4.15 -10.79 29.81
CA SER A 228 -4.76 -11.91 30.50
C SER A 228 -3.75 -13.01 30.81
N PHE A 229 -3.98 -13.72 31.93
CA PHE A 229 -3.15 -14.88 32.29
C PHE A 229 -3.28 -16.00 31.24
N THR A 230 -2.17 -16.69 30.99
CA THR A 230 -2.12 -17.89 30.16
C THR A 230 -1.26 -18.94 30.85
N ASP A 231 -1.76 -20.18 30.89
CA ASP A 231 -1.01 -21.36 31.22
C ASP A 231 -0.36 -21.99 29.96
N GLU A 232 0.46 -23.01 30.17
CA GLU A 232 1.10 -23.77 29.09
C GLU A 232 0.09 -24.35 28.10
N ARG A 233 -1.02 -24.92 28.56
CA ARG A 233 -2.03 -25.56 27.74
C ARG A 233 -2.68 -24.56 26.76
N ARG A 234 -3.08 -23.41 27.28
CA ARG A 234 -3.69 -22.35 26.47
C ARG A 234 -2.67 -21.73 25.50
N LEU A 235 -1.43 -21.54 25.92
CA LEU A 235 -0.38 -21.03 25.07
C LEU A 235 -0.09 -22.00 23.92
N ASN A 236 0.05 -23.30 24.20
CA ASN A 236 0.24 -24.33 23.19
C ASN A 236 -0.94 -24.36 22.19
N PHE A 237 -2.17 -24.23 22.69
CA PHE A 237 -3.34 -24.11 21.79
C PHE A 237 -3.20 -22.97 20.78
N PHE A 238 -2.82 -21.78 21.21
CA PHE A 238 -2.63 -20.65 20.27
C PHE A 238 -1.51 -20.89 19.25
N ILE A 239 -0.48 -21.62 19.63
CA ILE A 239 0.67 -21.93 18.78
C ILE A 239 0.30 -22.98 17.75
N GLU A 240 -0.30 -24.08 18.18
CA GLU A 240 -0.60 -25.27 17.37
C GLU A 240 -1.86 -25.07 16.49
N GLN A 241 -2.76 -24.17 16.89
CA GLN A 241 -3.96 -23.88 16.12
C GLN A 241 -3.60 -23.49 14.69
N LYS A 242 -3.99 -24.31 13.72
CA LYS A 242 -3.89 -23.96 12.30
C LYS A 242 -4.85 -22.84 11.95
N THR A 243 -4.39 -21.91 11.14
CA THR A 243 -5.16 -20.75 10.65
C THR A 243 -4.81 -20.54 9.18
N ASP A 244 -5.55 -19.71 8.47
CA ASP A 244 -5.22 -19.36 7.09
C ASP A 244 -4.08 -18.32 7.03
N TYR A 245 -3.85 -17.59 8.11
CA TYR A 245 -2.97 -16.40 8.14
C TYR A 245 -1.86 -16.54 9.18
N PRO A 246 -0.73 -15.80 9.01
CA PRO A 246 0.41 -15.86 9.90
C PRO A 246 0.10 -15.32 11.30
N LYS A 247 0.83 -15.86 12.28
CA LYS A 247 0.80 -15.47 13.68
C LYS A 247 2.19 -15.07 14.15
N LEU A 248 2.27 -13.94 14.86
CA LEU A 248 3.48 -13.48 15.54
C LEU A 248 3.35 -13.75 17.04
N PHE A 249 4.37 -14.33 17.64
CA PHE A 249 4.55 -14.46 19.08
C PHE A 249 5.75 -13.61 19.48
N TYR A 250 5.57 -12.74 20.48
CA TYR A 250 6.62 -11.94 21.09
C TYR A 250 6.68 -12.19 22.58
N PHE A 251 7.78 -12.79 23.03
CA PHE A 251 8.03 -13.11 24.44
C PHE A 251 8.96 -12.07 25.02
N TRP A 252 8.61 -11.54 26.18
CA TRP A 252 9.34 -10.49 26.85
C TRP A 252 9.18 -10.56 28.37
N THR A 253 10.06 -9.84 29.10
CA THR A 253 9.97 -9.71 30.57
C THR A 253 10.09 -8.24 30.96
N MET A 254 9.66 -7.91 32.19
CA MET A 254 9.90 -6.59 32.78
C MET A 254 11.37 -6.32 33.08
N ASN A 255 12.21 -7.36 33.09
CA ASN A 255 13.65 -7.29 33.35
C ASN A 255 14.49 -7.15 32.06
N ASP A 256 13.87 -7.22 30.89
CA ASP A 256 14.56 -6.98 29.61
C ASP A 256 14.99 -5.51 29.50
N ASN A 257 15.93 -5.23 28.58
CA ASN A 257 16.28 -3.87 28.27
C ASN A 257 15.02 -3.07 27.85
N GLU A 258 14.67 -2.04 28.63
CA GLU A 258 13.40 -1.28 28.46
C GLU A 258 13.33 -0.62 27.07
N GLU A 259 14.44 -0.02 26.61
CA GLU A 259 14.46 0.64 25.31
C GLU A 259 14.27 -0.34 24.16
N LEU A 260 14.99 -1.48 24.22
CA LEU A 260 14.85 -2.56 23.22
C LEU A 260 13.43 -3.12 23.19
N ASN A 261 12.82 -3.38 24.35
CA ASN A 261 11.44 -3.84 24.46
C ASN A 261 10.47 -2.81 23.84
N ARG A 262 10.63 -1.55 24.17
CA ARG A 262 9.81 -0.45 23.65
C ARG A 262 9.88 -0.38 22.12
N GLU A 263 11.07 -0.41 21.54
CA GLU A 263 11.26 -0.38 20.08
C GLU A 263 10.64 -1.58 19.37
N ASN A 264 10.85 -2.78 19.93
CA ASN A 264 10.26 -4.00 19.40
C ASN A 264 8.73 -3.95 19.45
N LEU A 265 8.13 -3.57 20.58
CA LEU A 265 6.68 -3.47 20.75
C LEU A 265 6.06 -2.40 19.83
N ILE A 266 6.71 -1.24 19.64
CA ILE A 266 6.28 -0.20 18.70
C ILE A 266 6.31 -0.75 17.26
N THR A 267 7.36 -1.46 16.88
CA THR A 267 7.49 -2.08 15.56
C THR A 267 6.39 -3.11 15.32
N ILE A 268 6.14 -3.97 16.31
CA ILE A 268 5.11 -5.00 16.26
C ILE A 268 3.71 -4.35 16.19
N SER A 269 3.46 -3.30 17.01
CA SER A 269 2.22 -2.52 16.99
C SER A 269 1.95 -1.90 15.62
N LYS A 270 2.97 -1.30 15.00
CA LYS A 270 2.89 -0.76 13.64
C LYS A 270 2.42 -1.84 12.65
N TYR A 271 3.05 -3.01 12.66
CA TYR A 271 2.69 -4.08 11.72
C TYR A 271 1.36 -4.73 12.04
N PHE A 272 0.99 -4.84 13.30
CA PHE A 272 -0.35 -5.28 13.68
C PHE A 272 -1.42 -4.36 13.09
N LYS A 273 -1.27 -3.04 13.23
CA LYS A 273 -2.20 -2.05 12.66
C LYS A 273 -2.28 -2.13 11.13
N ILE A 274 -1.16 -2.39 10.47
CA ILE A 274 -1.08 -2.54 9.01
C ILE A 274 -1.80 -3.81 8.55
N PHE A 275 -1.48 -4.96 9.14
CA PHE A 275 -1.82 -6.27 8.56
C PHE A 275 -3.03 -6.96 9.21
N ARG A 276 -3.55 -6.49 10.35
CA ARG A 276 -4.63 -7.18 11.09
C ARG A 276 -5.91 -7.36 10.27
N LYS A 277 -6.25 -6.45 9.36
CA LYS A 277 -7.41 -6.58 8.47
C LYS A 277 -7.24 -7.69 7.42
N ARG A 278 -6.01 -8.11 7.14
CA ARG A 278 -5.69 -9.28 6.32
C ARG A 278 -5.57 -10.57 7.14
N GLY A 279 -6.00 -10.57 8.40
CA GLY A 279 -6.01 -11.77 9.26
C GLY A 279 -4.74 -11.97 10.09
N PHE A 280 -3.70 -11.15 9.96
CA PHE A 280 -2.49 -11.24 10.78
C PHE A 280 -2.80 -11.10 12.27
N LYS A 281 -2.34 -12.04 13.06
CA LYS A 281 -2.52 -12.07 14.51
C LYS A 281 -1.21 -11.88 15.23
N VAL A 282 -1.26 -11.15 16.33
CA VAL A 282 -0.12 -10.92 17.23
C VAL A 282 -0.49 -11.38 18.62
N PHE A 283 0.40 -12.14 19.22
CA PHE A 283 0.38 -12.59 20.61
C PHE A 283 1.62 -12.04 21.30
N THR A 284 1.45 -11.20 22.34
CA THR A 284 2.56 -10.89 23.23
C THR A 284 2.43 -11.74 24.49
N VAL A 285 3.54 -12.24 24.98
CA VAL A 285 3.60 -13.08 26.19
C VAL A 285 4.63 -12.48 27.13
N CYS A 286 4.18 -11.77 28.15
CA CYS A 286 5.05 -11.29 29.21
C CYS A 286 5.31 -12.42 30.23
N VAL A 287 6.57 -12.69 30.51
CA VAL A 287 6.96 -13.61 31.57
C VAL A 287 7.14 -12.79 32.84
N GLY A 288 6.23 -12.96 33.77
CA GLY A 288 6.22 -12.19 35.01
C GLY A 288 5.05 -12.60 35.93
N GLU A 289 5.05 -12.06 37.13
CA GLU A 289 4.08 -12.34 38.16
C GLU A 289 2.84 -11.44 38.05
N GLU A 290 1.72 -11.88 38.59
CA GLU A 290 0.43 -11.17 38.49
C GLU A 290 0.46 -9.81 39.18
N GLU A 291 1.25 -9.66 40.22
CA GLU A 291 1.43 -8.42 40.97
C GLU A 291 1.96 -7.26 40.10
N LYS A 292 2.67 -7.56 39.00
CA LYS A 292 3.20 -6.60 38.03
C LYS A 292 2.30 -6.37 36.82
N LYS A 293 1.08 -6.88 36.86
CA LYS A 293 0.15 -6.82 35.72
C LYS A 293 -0.12 -5.39 35.23
N ASP A 294 -0.28 -4.44 36.14
CA ASP A 294 -0.57 -3.06 35.77
C ASP A 294 0.65 -2.39 35.10
N GLU A 295 1.86 -2.69 35.55
CA GLU A 295 3.10 -2.24 34.90
C GLU A 295 3.24 -2.84 33.48
N MET A 296 2.89 -4.11 33.29
CA MET A 296 2.87 -4.76 31.96
C MET A 296 1.88 -4.06 31.02
N VAL A 297 0.70 -3.70 31.52
CA VAL A 297 -0.31 -2.96 30.75
C VAL A 297 0.23 -1.59 30.36
N GLU A 298 0.88 -0.87 31.26
CA GLU A 298 1.47 0.44 30.97
C GLU A 298 2.52 0.37 29.84
N VAL A 299 3.37 -0.65 29.82
CA VAL A 299 4.35 -0.87 28.73
C VAL A 299 3.65 -1.11 27.39
N LEU A 300 2.59 -1.90 27.37
CA LEU A 300 1.81 -2.16 26.17
C LEU A 300 1.02 -0.92 25.69
N GLU A 301 0.53 -0.09 26.63
CA GLU A 301 -0.16 1.17 26.33
C GLU A 301 0.80 2.20 25.71
N LYS A 302 2.01 2.32 26.23
CA LYS A 302 3.07 3.18 25.62
C LYS A 302 3.39 2.75 24.17
N ALA A 303 3.32 1.46 23.87
CA ALA A 303 3.48 0.92 22.52
C ALA A 303 2.18 0.96 21.69
N GLN A 304 1.04 1.28 22.29
CA GLN A 304 -0.30 1.24 21.66
C GLN A 304 -0.58 -0.12 20.98
N LEU A 305 -0.27 -1.22 21.65
CA LEU A 305 -0.41 -2.58 21.11
C LEU A 305 -1.69 -3.27 21.63
N SER A 306 -2.78 -3.09 20.91
CA SER A 306 -4.12 -3.66 21.18
C SER A 306 -4.29 -5.08 20.63
N ALA A 307 -3.23 -5.87 20.66
CA ALA A 307 -3.21 -7.28 20.22
C ALA A 307 -3.71 -8.23 21.32
N ILE A 308 -3.48 -9.53 21.13
CA ILE A 308 -3.72 -10.55 22.17
C ILE A 308 -2.52 -10.52 23.13
N ASN A 309 -2.66 -9.84 24.24
CA ASN A 309 -1.59 -9.72 25.24
C ASN A 309 -1.84 -10.69 26.38
N LEU A 310 -0.82 -11.48 26.68
CA LEU A 310 -0.83 -12.54 27.67
C LEU A 310 0.30 -12.33 28.67
N TYR A 311 0.11 -12.81 29.92
CA TYR A 311 1.20 -12.99 30.86
C TYR A 311 1.20 -14.39 31.42
N THR A 312 2.36 -14.88 31.85
CA THR A 312 2.55 -16.22 32.40
C THR A 312 3.71 -16.24 33.39
N SER A 313 3.72 -17.16 34.32
CA SER A 313 4.86 -17.37 35.22
C SER A 313 6.03 -18.02 34.46
N GLY A 314 7.26 -17.81 34.94
CA GLY A 314 8.45 -18.44 34.35
C GLY A 314 8.43 -19.97 34.38
N THR A 315 7.76 -20.57 35.39
CA THR A 315 7.59 -22.03 35.52
C THR A 315 6.70 -22.62 34.44
N GLU A 316 5.68 -21.91 33.98
CA GLU A 316 4.79 -22.36 32.90
C GLU A 316 5.50 -22.30 31.54
N LEU A 317 6.38 -21.32 31.34
CA LEU A 317 7.07 -21.16 30.06
C LEU A 317 8.14 -22.24 29.81
N THR A 318 8.78 -22.75 30.88
CA THR A 318 9.80 -23.80 30.73
C THR A 318 9.25 -25.10 30.18
N LYS A 319 7.92 -25.34 30.29
CA LYS A 319 7.23 -26.50 29.77
C LYS A 319 6.84 -26.35 28.29
N ALA A 320 6.66 -25.15 27.79
CA ALA A 320 6.25 -24.87 26.40
C ALA A 320 7.39 -25.15 25.39
N SER A 321 7.71 -26.43 25.21
CA SER A 321 8.92 -26.92 24.51
C SER A 321 8.99 -26.60 23.02
N HIS A 322 7.86 -26.37 22.34
CA HIS A 322 7.81 -26.18 20.88
C HIS A 322 8.18 -24.80 20.40
N LEU A 323 8.26 -23.82 21.30
CA LEU A 323 8.64 -22.43 20.99
C LEU A 323 10.09 -22.08 21.22
N ARG A 324 10.84 -23.01 21.84
CA ARG A 324 12.22 -22.74 22.21
C ARG A 324 13.07 -22.35 21.01
N PRO A 325 13.93 -21.33 21.12
CA PRO A 325 15.08 -21.24 20.24
C PRO A 325 15.84 -22.59 20.36
N PRO A 326 16.48 -23.07 19.29
CA PRO A 326 17.04 -24.44 19.23
C PRO A 326 18.19 -24.68 20.22
N ILE A 327 18.61 -23.69 21.01
CA ILE A 327 19.78 -23.81 21.91
C ILE A 327 19.49 -23.14 23.25
N GLY A 328 19.50 -23.93 24.31
CA GLY A 328 19.72 -23.46 25.70
C GLY A 328 18.53 -22.75 26.35
N ASN A 329 18.81 -21.99 27.39
CA ASN A 329 17.84 -21.28 28.21
C ASN A 329 17.00 -20.29 27.38
N PHE A 330 15.71 -20.26 27.68
CA PHE A 330 14.79 -19.31 27.06
C PHE A 330 15.27 -17.87 27.31
N THR A 331 15.65 -17.17 26.24
CA THR A 331 16.17 -15.81 26.32
C THR A 331 15.14 -14.84 25.77
N THR A 332 14.80 -13.83 26.53
CA THR A 332 13.93 -12.71 26.14
C THR A 332 14.78 -11.47 25.84
N PRO A 333 14.26 -10.53 25.03
CA PRO A 333 13.04 -10.65 24.23
C PRO A 333 13.23 -11.60 23.03
N PHE A 334 12.18 -12.38 22.71
CA PHE A 334 12.21 -13.35 21.63
C PHE A 334 11.00 -13.18 20.72
N THR A 335 11.23 -13.15 19.42
CA THR A 335 10.18 -13.02 18.40
C THR A 335 10.12 -14.27 17.54
N ARG A 336 8.92 -14.78 17.28
CA ARG A 336 8.64 -15.87 16.35
C ARG A 336 7.43 -15.55 15.48
N LEU A 337 7.62 -15.55 14.18
CA LEU A 337 6.54 -15.53 13.19
C LEU A 337 6.38 -16.93 12.60
N VAL A 338 5.15 -17.42 12.57
CA VAL A 338 4.79 -18.69 11.94
C VAL A 338 3.70 -18.49 10.89
N SER A 339 3.71 -19.31 9.85
CA SER A 339 2.61 -19.38 8.88
C SER A 339 1.33 -19.89 9.53
N GLY A 340 0.21 -19.80 8.83
CA GLY A 340 -1.04 -20.40 9.27
C GLY A 340 -0.96 -21.91 9.50
N SER A 341 -0.08 -22.62 8.78
CA SER A 341 0.19 -24.05 8.97
C SER A 341 1.17 -24.35 10.11
N GLY A 342 1.80 -23.33 10.72
CA GLY A 342 2.75 -23.47 11.82
C GLY A 342 4.23 -23.47 11.39
N ALA A 343 4.56 -23.37 10.10
CA ALA A 343 5.94 -23.29 9.63
C ALA A 343 6.60 -21.98 10.08
N LYS A 344 7.87 -22.05 10.52
CA LYS A 344 8.65 -20.88 10.93
C LYS A 344 8.94 -20.00 9.71
N LEU A 345 8.60 -18.71 9.78
CA LEU A 345 8.86 -17.72 8.75
C LEU A 345 9.98 -16.72 9.16
N TYR A 346 9.97 -16.33 10.44
CA TYR A 346 10.96 -15.41 11.00
C TYR A 346 11.17 -15.73 12.47
N GLY A 347 12.34 -15.42 13.00
CA GLY A 347 12.61 -15.53 14.44
C GLY A 347 13.93 -14.88 14.80
N THR A 348 13.92 -14.15 15.92
CA THR A 348 15.09 -13.48 16.47
C THR A 348 15.04 -13.43 17.98
N VAL A 349 16.21 -13.39 18.61
CA VAL A 349 16.43 -13.02 20.01
C VAL A 349 16.94 -11.59 19.99
N GLY A 350 16.47 -10.74 20.90
CA GLY A 350 16.86 -9.34 20.97
C GLY A 350 16.08 -8.45 19.99
N ALA A 351 16.76 -7.62 19.23
CA ALA A 351 16.15 -6.62 18.33
C ALA A 351 15.38 -7.24 17.18
N VAL A 352 14.18 -6.72 16.93
CA VAL A 352 13.38 -7.08 15.77
C VAL A 352 13.90 -6.36 14.53
N ASN A 353 14.28 -7.12 13.50
CA ASN A 353 14.56 -6.54 12.21
C ASN A 353 13.25 -6.18 11.51
N ALA A 354 12.92 -4.90 11.50
CA ALA A 354 11.65 -4.38 11.00
C ALA A 354 11.40 -4.75 9.52
N ILE A 355 12.41 -4.63 8.66
CA ILE A 355 12.31 -4.91 7.23
C ILE A 355 12.07 -6.40 6.99
N MET A 356 12.88 -7.27 7.61
CA MET A 356 12.74 -8.72 7.45
C MET A 356 11.40 -9.21 7.99
N LEU A 357 10.96 -8.71 9.15
CA LEU A 357 9.67 -9.06 9.71
C LEU A 357 8.52 -8.66 8.78
N ARG A 358 8.53 -7.42 8.26
CA ARG A 358 7.50 -6.94 7.33
C ARG A 358 7.44 -7.80 6.07
N ASN A 359 8.59 -8.08 5.46
CA ASN A 359 8.67 -8.90 4.25
C ASN A 359 8.12 -10.32 4.49
N SER A 360 8.46 -10.95 5.63
CA SER A 360 7.98 -12.28 5.97
C SER A 360 6.46 -12.32 6.22
N ILE A 361 5.90 -11.29 6.88
CA ILE A 361 4.45 -11.17 7.05
C ILE A 361 3.77 -11.02 5.69
N LEU A 362 4.25 -10.09 4.87
CA LEU A 362 3.67 -9.78 3.56
C LEU A 362 3.69 -11.00 2.64
N GLN A 363 4.81 -11.70 2.54
CA GLN A 363 4.94 -12.92 1.73
C GLN A 363 3.92 -13.98 2.18
N SER A 364 3.85 -14.27 3.47
CA SER A 364 2.90 -15.27 3.98
C SER A 364 1.43 -14.90 3.75
N LEU A 365 1.09 -13.62 3.82
CA LEU A 365 -0.26 -13.13 3.52
C LEU A 365 -0.58 -13.24 2.03
N ASN A 366 0.38 -12.94 1.16
CA ASN A 366 0.20 -13.08 -0.28
C ASN A 366 0.04 -14.55 -0.69
N ASP A 367 0.83 -15.45 -0.10
CA ASP A 367 0.69 -16.90 -0.31
C ASP A 367 -0.67 -17.45 0.18
N ALA A 368 -1.25 -16.83 1.21
CA ALA A 368 -2.59 -17.17 1.69
C ALA A 368 -3.69 -16.69 0.72
N ASP A 369 -3.59 -15.47 0.21
CA ASP A 369 -4.54 -14.90 -0.77
C ASP A 369 -4.58 -15.71 -2.08
N HIS A 370 -3.45 -16.31 -2.49
CA HIS A 370 -3.39 -17.16 -3.69
C HIS A 370 -4.00 -18.55 -3.52
N ARG A 371 -4.32 -18.97 -2.28
CA ARG A 371 -4.92 -20.28 -1.98
C ARG A 371 -6.45 -20.23 -1.86
N GLN A 372 -7.03 -19.06 -1.84
CA GLN A 372 -8.47 -18.80 -1.87
C GLN A 372 -8.94 -18.49 -3.30
#